data_5c09b66c2b5bd74871b9150251d8c809
#
_entry.id   5c09b66c2b5bd74871b9150251d8c809
#
_cell.length_a   1.000
_cell.length_b   1.000
_cell.length_c   1.000
_cell.angle_alpha   90.00
_cell.angle_beta   90.00
_cell.angle_gamma   90.00
#
_symmetry.space_group_name_H-M   'P 1'
#
loop_
_entity.id
_entity.type
_entity.pdbx_description
1 polymer ?
#
loop_
_entity_poly.entity_id
_entity_poly.type
_entity_poly.pdbx_seq_one_letter_code
_entity_poly.pdbx_strand_id
1 'polypeptide(L)'
;MSEKNICTDITQSFYNNMASQYDKLFLDWQAAAREQAEFLSGVFRDNGFDNTARILDCACGIGTQAIGLALLGYDVTASDISDGEIAEAKERAAKNGVRLRFKHADFCALSETFTERFNIIIAMDNALPHMLSSTELENAVKSIVNQMERGGMFVASIRDYDMLLEQKPAYSAPYIHKTDKGQRVSFQTWEWDGDHYKFIQYIIDDEETTQIDKFECEYRAVRREELTNLLLSGGCSEVIWRLPEETGFYQPVVIARK
;
A
#
# COMPACT_ATOMS: atom_id res chain seq x y z
N MET A 1 4.26 0.27 28.31
CA MET A 1 4.08 -0.04 26.88
C MET A 1 4.70 1.13 26.16
N SER A 2 5.62 0.93 25.23
CA SER A 2 6.26 2.01 24.49
C SER A 2 5.29 2.55 23.43
N GLU A 3 5.38 3.83 23.09
CA GLU A 3 4.57 4.49 22.04
C GLU A 3 4.56 3.69 20.72
N LYS A 4 5.63 2.93 20.45
CA LYS A 4 5.79 2.07 19.28
C LYS A 4 4.70 0.98 19.14
N ASN A 5 4.14 0.49 20.23
CA ASN A 5 3.11 -0.56 20.20
C ASN A 5 1.70 -0.02 19.90
N ILE A 6 1.42 1.23 20.24
CA ILE A 6 0.06 1.79 20.15
C ILE A 6 -0.31 2.11 18.69
N CYS A 7 0.58 2.74 17.93
CA CYS A 7 0.32 3.09 16.53
C CYS A 7 0.19 1.83 15.64
N THR A 8 1.09 0.87 15.83
CA THR A 8 1.04 -0.43 15.15
C THR A 8 -0.26 -1.16 15.45
N ASP A 9 -0.70 -1.17 16.70
CA ASP A 9 -1.95 -1.83 17.14
C ASP A 9 -3.20 -1.19 16.52
N ILE A 10 -3.23 0.15 16.38
CA ILE A 10 -4.36 0.88 15.77
C ILE A 10 -4.45 0.57 14.28
N THR A 11 -3.34 0.65 13.55
CA THR A 11 -3.28 0.36 12.11
C THR A 11 -3.65 -1.10 11.83
N GLN A 12 -3.11 -2.03 12.60
CA GLN A 12 -3.44 -3.46 12.50
C GLN A 12 -4.93 -3.71 12.74
N SER A 13 -5.49 -3.11 13.80
CA SER A 13 -6.92 -3.25 14.12
C SER A 13 -7.82 -2.68 13.02
N PHE A 14 -7.45 -1.53 12.44
CA PHE A 14 -8.17 -0.92 11.33
C PHE A 14 -8.26 -1.88 10.14
N TYR A 15 -7.12 -2.39 9.68
CA TYR A 15 -7.08 -3.30 8.53
C TYR A 15 -7.71 -4.66 8.83
N ASN A 16 -7.52 -5.22 10.03
CA ASN A 16 -8.22 -6.45 10.44
C ASN A 16 -9.74 -6.31 10.34
N ASN A 17 -10.28 -5.15 10.75
CA ASN A 17 -11.72 -4.89 10.70
C ASN A 17 -12.24 -4.62 9.29
N MET A 18 -11.41 -4.03 8.41
CA MET A 18 -11.81 -3.66 7.06
C MET A 18 -11.55 -4.77 6.03
N ALA A 19 -10.71 -5.77 6.33
CA ALA A 19 -10.22 -6.76 5.37
C ALA A 19 -11.31 -7.39 4.50
N SER A 20 -12.40 -7.86 5.10
CA SER A 20 -13.52 -8.48 4.38
C SER A 20 -14.38 -7.51 3.56
N GLN A 21 -14.15 -6.21 3.70
CA GLN A 21 -14.89 -5.14 2.99
C GLN A 21 -13.98 -4.34 2.05
N TYR A 22 -12.66 -4.59 2.12
CA TYR A 22 -11.67 -3.77 1.39
C TYR A 22 -11.90 -3.79 -0.12
N ASP A 23 -12.28 -4.92 -0.69
CA ASP A 23 -12.57 -5.05 -2.12
C ASP A 23 -13.77 -4.20 -2.57
N LYS A 24 -14.66 -3.83 -1.66
CA LYS A 24 -15.78 -2.92 -1.95
C LYS A 24 -15.34 -1.49 -2.30
N LEU A 25 -14.08 -1.14 -2.03
CA LEU A 25 -13.48 0.12 -2.48
C LEU A 25 -13.23 0.15 -3.99
N PHE A 26 -13.23 -1.00 -4.65
CA PHE A 26 -13.05 -1.14 -6.10
C PHE A 26 -14.39 -1.40 -6.80
N LEU A 27 -14.52 -0.91 -8.03
CA LEU A 27 -15.62 -1.33 -8.90
C LEU A 27 -15.47 -2.82 -9.28
N ASP A 28 -14.26 -3.17 -9.68
CA ASP A 28 -13.82 -4.53 -10.01
C ASP A 28 -12.40 -4.71 -9.47
N TRP A 29 -12.29 -5.41 -8.34
CA TRP A 29 -10.97 -5.66 -7.73
C TRP A 29 -10.03 -6.47 -8.62
N GLN A 30 -10.57 -7.42 -9.40
CA GLN A 30 -9.73 -8.25 -10.28
C GLN A 30 -9.16 -7.42 -11.44
N ALA A 31 -9.95 -6.52 -12.00
CA ALA A 31 -9.49 -5.58 -13.01
C ALA A 31 -8.42 -4.65 -12.43
N ALA A 32 -8.66 -4.07 -11.25
CA ALA A 32 -7.69 -3.20 -10.58
C ALA A 32 -6.37 -3.93 -10.26
N ALA A 33 -6.43 -5.16 -9.75
CA ALA A 33 -5.24 -5.98 -9.48
C ALA A 33 -4.41 -6.22 -10.75
N ARG A 34 -5.06 -6.47 -11.88
CA ARG A 34 -4.40 -6.66 -13.19
C ARG A 34 -3.75 -5.35 -13.66
N GLU A 35 -4.49 -4.26 -13.68
CA GLU A 35 -4.01 -2.95 -14.14
C GLU A 35 -2.81 -2.47 -13.32
N GLN A 36 -2.87 -2.61 -11.99
CA GLN A 36 -1.77 -2.22 -11.12
C GLN A 36 -0.54 -3.12 -11.31
N ALA A 37 -0.73 -4.42 -11.52
CA ALA A 37 0.38 -5.34 -11.80
C ALA A 37 1.02 -5.08 -13.17
N GLU A 38 0.24 -4.75 -14.20
CA GLU A 38 0.75 -4.37 -15.53
C GLU A 38 1.57 -3.08 -15.45
N PHE A 39 1.08 -2.08 -14.71
CA PHE A 39 1.83 -0.86 -14.43
C PHE A 39 3.17 -1.16 -13.75
N LEU A 40 3.15 -1.91 -12.63
CA LEU A 40 4.37 -2.26 -11.89
C LEU A 40 5.34 -3.08 -12.76
N SER A 41 4.83 -4.05 -13.52
CA SER A 41 5.64 -4.84 -14.45
C SER A 41 6.32 -3.96 -15.51
N GLY A 42 5.64 -2.91 -15.98
CA GLY A 42 6.24 -1.89 -16.85
C GLY A 42 7.39 -1.18 -16.15
N VAL A 43 7.15 -0.66 -14.94
CA VAL A 43 8.19 -0.01 -14.13
C VAL A 43 9.39 -0.93 -13.90
N PHE A 44 9.16 -2.21 -13.60
CA PHE A 44 10.24 -3.17 -13.36
C PHE A 44 11.10 -3.38 -14.62
N ARG A 45 10.46 -3.61 -15.77
CA ARG A 45 11.17 -3.80 -17.06
C ARG A 45 11.97 -2.57 -17.47
N ASP A 46 11.40 -1.38 -17.33
CA ASP A 46 12.08 -0.11 -17.66
C ASP A 46 13.32 0.10 -16.77
N ASN A 47 13.36 -0.53 -15.61
CA ASN A 47 14.46 -0.53 -14.68
C ASN A 47 15.36 -1.79 -14.77
N GLY A 48 15.21 -2.62 -15.80
CA GLY A 48 16.09 -3.76 -16.08
C GLY A 48 15.79 -5.03 -15.28
N PHE A 49 14.58 -5.14 -14.71
CA PHE A 49 14.12 -6.37 -14.04
C PHE A 49 13.12 -7.12 -14.91
N ASP A 50 13.25 -8.42 -14.95
CA ASP A 50 12.32 -9.34 -15.60
C ASP A 50 11.58 -10.19 -14.55
N ASN A 51 10.83 -11.20 -15.01
CA ASN A 51 10.03 -12.06 -14.15
C ASN A 51 10.86 -13.05 -13.29
N THR A 52 12.18 -13.06 -13.41
CA THR A 52 13.07 -13.82 -12.51
C THR A 52 13.39 -13.05 -11.23
N ALA A 53 13.04 -11.75 -11.16
CA ALA A 53 13.23 -10.95 -9.98
C ALA A 53 12.37 -11.45 -8.81
N ARG A 54 12.99 -11.58 -7.64
CA ARG A 54 12.28 -11.87 -6.38
C ARG A 54 11.69 -10.58 -5.84
N ILE A 55 10.38 -10.57 -5.64
CA ILE A 55 9.62 -9.41 -5.19
C ILE A 55 9.13 -9.64 -3.76
N LEU A 56 9.24 -8.62 -2.92
CA LEU A 56 8.53 -8.51 -1.66
C LEU A 56 7.49 -7.40 -1.78
N ASP A 57 6.22 -7.74 -1.65
CA ASP A 57 5.17 -6.79 -1.32
C ASP A 57 5.09 -6.71 0.20
N CYS A 58 5.60 -5.63 0.80
CA CYS A 58 5.75 -5.53 2.25
C CYS A 58 4.55 -4.87 2.96
N ALA A 59 3.51 -4.52 2.22
CA ALA A 59 2.23 -4.00 2.70
C ALA A 59 1.11 -4.47 1.76
N CYS A 60 0.95 -5.80 1.66
CA CYS A 60 0.18 -6.40 0.58
C CYS A 60 -1.34 -6.26 0.70
N GLY A 61 -1.86 -5.91 1.89
CA GLY A 61 -3.29 -5.86 2.13
C GLY A 61 -3.97 -7.16 1.70
N ILE A 62 -5.09 -7.05 1.00
CA ILE A 62 -5.82 -8.21 0.43
C ILE A 62 -5.16 -8.80 -0.83
N GLY A 63 -3.92 -8.39 -1.15
CA GLY A 63 -3.09 -8.96 -2.21
C GLY A 63 -3.27 -8.33 -3.59
N THR A 64 -3.72 -7.09 -3.70
CA THR A 64 -4.03 -6.45 -4.99
C THR A 64 -2.83 -6.49 -5.94
N GLN A 65 -1.67 -6.00 -5.52
CA GLN A 65 -0.45 -6.00 -6.33
C GLN A 65 0.20 -7.38 -6.37
N ALA A 66 0.32 -8.04 -5.22
CA ALA A 66 1.00 -9.32 -5.10
C ALA A 66 0.37 -10.42 -5.96
N ILE A 67 -0.95 -10.55 -5.96
CA ILE A 67 -1.69 -11.54 -6.76
C ILE A 67 -1.59 -11.20 -8.24
N GLY A 68 -1.77 -9.92 -8.61
CA GLY A 68 -1.64 -9.47 -9.99
C GLY A 68 -0.25 -9.76 -10.57
N LEU A 69 0.83 -9.47 -9.82
CA LEU A 69 2.20 -9.77 -10.22
C LEU A 69 2.47 -11.27 -10.33
N ALA A 70 1.92 -12.08 -9.42
CA ALA A 70 2.04 -13.53 -9.49
C ALA A 70 1.31 -14.11 -10.74
N LEU A 71 0.19 -13.52 -11.14
CA LEU A 71 -0.50 -13.87 -12.40
C LEU A 71 0.33 -13.53 -13.63
N LEU A 72 1.20 -12.51 -13.57
CA LEU A 72 2.17 -12.18 -14.62
C LEU A 72 3.45 -13.05 -14.58
N GLY A 73 3.54 -13.99 -13.61
CA GLY A 73 4.63 -14.95 -13.51
C GLY A 73 5.83 -14.49 -12.69
N TYR A 74 5.72 -13.45 -11.89
CA TYR A 74 6.77 -13.02 -10.94
C TYR A 74 6.82 -13.93 -9.69
N ASP A 75 8.04 -14.09 -9.11
CA ASP A 75 8.24 -14.73 -7.80
C ASP A 75 7.94 -13.73 -6.68
N VAL A 76 6.73 -13.75 -6.14
CA VAL A 76 6.25 -12.79 -5.15
C VAL A 76 6.14 -13.43 -3.77
N THR A 77 6.73 -12.75 -2.80
CA THR A 77 6.45 -12.90 -1.36
C THR A 77 5.60 -11.71 -0.93
N ALA A 78 4.53 -11.96 -0.21
CA ALA A 78 3.61 -10.93 0.27
C ALA A 78 3.60 -10.92 1.80
N SER A 79 3.67 -9.74 2.39
CA SER A 79 3.57 -9.58 3.83
C SER A 79 2.73 -8.37 4.21
N ASP A 80 2.09 -8.47 5.35
CA ASP A 80 1.31 -7.39 5.95
C ASP A 80 1.36 -7.51 7.47
N ILE A 81 1.04 -6.43 8.16
CA ILE A 81 0.90 -6.41 9.61
C ILE A 81 -0.47 -6.93 10.07
N SER A 82 -1.46 -6.94 9.18
CA SER A 82 -2.82 -7.39 9.43
C SER A 82 -2.98 -8.87 9.08
N ASP A 83 -3.27 -9.70 10.08
CA ASP A 83 -3.62 -11.10 9.87
C ASP A 83 -4.93 -11.27 9.08
N GLY A 84 -5.88 -10.32 9.25
CA GLY A 84 -7.13 -10.29 8.51
C GLY A 84 -6.90 -10.08 7.01
N GLU A 85 -6.07 -9.09 6.64
CA GLU A 85 -5.71 -8.83 5.25
C GLU A 85 -4.97 -10.03 4.63
N ILE A 86 -4.03 -10.64 5.35
CA ILE A 86 -3.32 -11.84 4.90
C ILE A 86 -4.27 -13.03 4.68
N ALA A 87 -5.28 -13.20 5.53
CA ALA A 87 -6.27 -14.26 5.37
C ALA A 87 -7.08 -14.06 4.08
N GLU A 88 -7.56 -12.83 3.83
CA GLU A 88 -8.25 -12.45 2.59
C GLU A 88 -7.34 -12.61 1.37
N ALA A 89 -6.09 -12.17 1.44
CA ALA A 89 -5.13 -12.32 0.36
C ALA A 89 -4.88 -13.79 -0.02
N LYS A 90 -4.77 -14.69 0.98
CA LYS A 90 -4.62 -16.13 0.75
C LYS A 90 -5.84 -16.72 0.04
N GLU A 91 -7.05 -16.33 0.47
CA GLU A 91 -8.29 -16.81 -0.15
C GLU A 91 -8.39 -16.32 -1.60
N ARG A 92 -8.08 -15.06 -1.86
CA ARG A 92 -8.06 -14.47 -3.20
C ARG A 92 -7.01 -15.10 -4.10
N ALA A 93 -5.80 -15.36 -3.59
CA ALA A 93 -4.76 -16.07 -4.33
C ALA A 93 -5.22 -17.47 -4.74
N ALA A 94 -5.85 -18.22 -3.82
CA ALA A 94 -6.40 -19.55 -4.12
C ALA A 94 -7.51 -19.49 -5.18
N LYS A 95 -8.43 -18.52 -5.10
CA LYS A 95 -9.49 -18.30 -6.10
C LYS A 95 -8.93 -17.97 -7.49
N ASN A 96 -7.79 -17.25 -7.54
CA ASN A 96 -7.11 -16.91 -8.79
C ASN A 96 -6.10 -17.96 -9.27
N GLY A 97 -5.97 -19.10 -8.55
CA GLY A 97 -5.10 -20.20 -8.94
C GLY A 97 -3.60 -19.89 -8.85
N VAL A 98 -3.20 -18.87 -8.11
CA VAL A 98 -1.80 -18.50 -7.90
C VAL A 98 -1.29 -18.92 -6.53
N ARG A 99 0.02 -19.18 -6.45
CA ARG A 99 0.70 -19.53 -5.21
C ARG A 99 1.69 -18.44 -4.85
N LEU A 100 1.51 -17.83 -3.67
CA LEU A 100 2.41 -16.85 -3.09
C LEU A 100 2.86 -17.34 -1.71
N ARG A 101 4.00 -16.80 -1.27
CA ARG A 101 4.45 -16.94 0.13
C ARG A 101 3.87 -15.78 0.90
N PHE A 102 3.05 -16.05 1.92
CA PHE A 102 2.49 -15.04 2.80
C PHE A 102 3.15 -15.08 4.17
N LYS A 103 3.47 -13.90 4.72
CA LYS A 103 4.07 -13.72 6.04
C LYS A 103 3.37 -12.59 6.78
N HIS A 104 3.15 -12.76 8.09
CA HIS A 104 2.87 -11.62 8.96
C HIS A 104 4.19 -10.91 9.24
N ALA A 105 4.30 -9.62 8.91
CA ALA A 105 5.51 -8.84 9.12
C ALA A 105 5.20 -7.35 9.22
N ASP A 106 5.94 -6.67 10.11
CA ASP A 106 6.01 -5.21 10.15
C ASP A 106 7.12 -4.75 9.20
N PHE A 107 6.81 -3.89 8.25
CA PHE A 107 7.82 -3.36 7.33
C PHE A 107 8.86 -2.45 8.02
N CYS A 108 8.61 -2.01 9.26
CA CYS A 108 9.63 -1.37 10.09
C CYS A 108 10.70 -2.34 10.62
N ALA A 109 10.47 -3.66 10.54
CA ALA A 109 11.32 -4.69 11.12
C ALA A 109 11.43 -5.94 10.24
N LEU A 110 11.55 -5.78 8.91
CA LEU A 110 11.54 -6.89 7.94
C LEU A 110 12.59 -7.96 8.22
N SER A 111 13.77 -7.59 8.76
CA SER A 111 14.83 -8.53 9.11
C SER A 111 14.48 -9.50 10.24
N GLU A 112 13.43 -9.24 11.00
CA GLU A 112 12.91 -10.18 12.01
C GLU A 112 12.15 -11.35 11.37
N THR A 113 11.62 -11.14 10.15
CA THR A 113 10.83 -12.13 9.42
C THR A 113 11.58 -12.73 8.23
N PHE A 114 12.42 -11.94 7.56
CA PHE A 114 13.10 -12.33 6.32
C PHE A 114 14.62 -12.37 6.51
N THR A 115 15.21 -13.52 6.24
CA THR A 115 16.66 -13.69 6.17
C THR A 115 17.22 -13.45 4.78
N GLU A 116 16.38 -13.65 3.75
CA GLU A 116 16.69 -13.37 2.34
C GLU A 116 16.47 -11.90 1.99
N ARG A 117 17.17 -11.44 0.95
CA ARG A 117 16.97 -10.13 0.34
C ARG A 117 16.16 -10.25 -0.96
N PHE A 118 15.59 -9.13 -1.39
CA PHE A 118 14.74 -9.07 -2.56
C PHE A 118 15.31 -8.13 -3.62
N ASN A 119 15.10 -8.48 -4.89
CA ASN A 119 15.49 -7.64 -6.01
C ASN A 119 14.60 -6.40 -6.10
N ILE A 120 13.31 -6.57 -5.77
CA ILE A 120 12.31 -5.52 -5.76
C ILE A 120 11.54 -5.60 -4.45
N ILE A 121 11.33 -4.46 -3.80
CA ILE A 121 10.38 -4.33 -2.69
C ILE A 121 9.34 -3.30 -3.08
N ILE A 122 8.06 -3.58 -2.82
CA ILE A 122 6.98 -2.65 -3.06
C ILE A 122 6.20 -2.36 -1.78
N ALA A 123 5.68 -1.12 -1.66
CA ALA A 123 4.75 -0.67 -0.63
C ALA A 123 3.77 0.32 -1.27
N MET A 124 2.69 -0.21 -1.85
CA MET A 124 1.76 0.57 -2.65
C MET A 124 0.59 1.11 -1.81
N ASP A 125 -0.27 1.89 -2.45
CA ASP A 125 -1.57 2.32 -1.92
C ASP A 125 -1.51 3.07 -0.58
N ASN A 126 -0.49 3.94 -0.42
CA ASN A 126 -0.38 4.82 0.73
C ASN A 126 -0.01 4.12 2.05
N ALA A 127 0.78 3.04 2.01
CA ALA A 127 1.16 2.29 3.21
C ALA A 127 2.12 3.07 4.14
N LEU A 128 3.15 3.74 3.60
CA LEU A 128 4.15 4.46 4.39
C LEU A 128 3.58 5.58 5.29
N PRO A 129 2.55 6.34 4.89
CA PRO A 129 1.94 7.37 5.71
C PRO A 129 1.27 6.91 7.01
N HIS A 130 1.15 5.62 7.26
CA HIS A 130 0.80 5.08 8.58
C HIS A 130 1.91 5.27 9.62
N MET A 131 3.11 5.66 9.19
CA MET A 131 4.18 6.05 10.09
C MET A 131 3.91 7.47 10.61
N LEU A 132 3.36 7.56 11.82
CA LEU A 132 2.86 8.81 12.38
C LEU A 132 3.99 9.73 12.87
N SER A 133 5.23 9.28 12.90
CA SER A 133 6.39 10.10 13.21
C SER A 133 7.50 9.97 12.16
N SER A 134 8.34 11.00 12.04
CA SER A 134 9.52 10.95 11.17
C SER A 134 10.48 9.83 11.57
N THR A 135 10.56 9.49 12.86
CA THR A 135 11.40 8.38 13.35
C THR A 135 10.85 7.02 12.90
N GLU A 136 9.54 6.82 12.94
CA GLU A 136 8.92 5.58 12.44
C GLU A 136 9.12 5.45 10.94
N LEU A 137 8.91 6.52 10.17
CA LEU A 137 9.16 6.52 8.74
C LEU A 137 10.63 6.24 8.41
N GLU A 138 11.57 6.82 9.15
CA GLU A 138 13.00 6.53 9.01
C GLU A 138 13.31 5.06 9.28
N ASN A 139 12.74 4.46 10.33
CA ASN A 139 12.90 3.05 10.65
C ASN A 139 12.34 2.16 9.54
N ALA A 140 11.15 2.49 9.03
CA ALA A 140 10.52 1.78 7.90
C ALA A 140 11.42 1.81 6.66
N VAL A 141 11.89 2.99 6.26
CA VAL A 141 12.78 3.15 5.10
C VAL A 141 14.10 2.37 5.29
N LYS A 142 14.73 2.47 6.47
CA LYS A 142 15.97 1.71 6.77
C LYS A 142 15.73 0.20 6.69
N SER A 143 14.64 -0.29 7.25
CA SER A 143 14.27 -1.70 7.22
C SER A 143 14.09 -2.19 5.79
N ILE A 144 13.32 -1.45 4.98
CA ILE A 144 13.06 -1.76 3.57
C ILE A 144 14.36 -1.76 2.77
N VAL A 145 15.16 -0.68 2.86
CA VAL A 145 16.41 -0.58 2.10
C VAL A 145 17.41 -1.67 2.51
N ASN A 146 17.49 -2.02 3.80
CA ASN A 146 18.37 -3.10 4.26
C ASN A 146 17.96 -4.46 3.67
N GLN A 147 16.66 -4.68 3.43
CA GLN A 147 16.15 -5.94 2.87
C GLN A 147 16.27 -6.01 1.33
N MET A 148 16.64 -4.91 0.66
CA MET A 148 16.93 -4.92 -0.78
C MET A 148 18.29 -5.55 -1.08
N GLU A 149 18.41 -6.24 -2.19
CA GLU A 149 19.70 -6.63 -2.79
C GLU A 149 20.48 -5.39 -3.24
N ARG A 150 21.79 -5.54 -3.44
CA ARG A 150 22.61 -4.48 -4.11
C ARG A 150 22.13 -4.35 -5.56
N GLY A 151 21.87 -3.12 -6.00
CA GLY A 151 21.27 -2.82 -7.28
C GLY A 151 19.76 -3.13 -7.33
N GLY A 152 19.18 -3.45 -6.18
CA GLY A 152 17.74 -3.67 -6.05
C GLY A 152 16.93 -2.37 -6.15
N MET A 153 15.62 -2.51 -6.21
CA MET A 153 14.69 -1.40 -6.41
C MET A 153 13.58 -1.42 -5.34
N PHE A 154 13.25 -0.23 -4.85
CA PHE A 154 12.04 0.00 -4.06
C PHE A 154 11.04 0.81 -4.86
N VAL A 155 9.77 0.42 -4.84
CA VAL A 155 8.67 1.17 -5.45
C VAL A 155 7.56 1.36 -4.42
N ALA A 156 7.11 2.59 -4.25
CA ALA A 156 5.97 2.88 -3.37
C ALA A 156 5.07 3.94 -3.98
N SER A 157 3.80 3.95 -3.59
CA SER A 157 2.89 5.04 -3.91
C SER A 157 2.35 5.69 -2.64
N ILE A 158 2.22 7.00 -2.67
CA ILE A 158 1.60 7.80 -1.61
C ILE A 158 0.64 8.81 -2.23
N ARG A 159 -0.32 9.29 -1.47
CA ARG A 159 -1.16 10.43 -1.90
C ARG A 159 -0.29 11.64 -2.21
N ASP A 160 -0.76 12.54 -3.05
CA ASP A 160 -0.07 13.82 -3.28
C ASP A 160 -0.18 14.73 -2.06
N TYR A 161 0.64 14.44 -1.05
CA TYR A 161 0.63 15.19 0.20
C TYR A 161 1.20 16.61 0.06
N ASP A 162 1.99 16.87 -0.97
CA ASP A 162 2.44 18.24 -1.24
C ASP A 162 1.24 19.12 -1.59
N MET A 163 0.30 18.62 -2.39
CA MET A 163 -0.96 19.29 -2.70
C MET A 163 -1.97 19.23 -1.55
N LEU A 164 -2.13 18.06 -0.91
CA LEU A 164 -3.12 17.86 0.15
C LEU A 164 -2.87 18.71 1.38
N LEU A 165 -1.61 18.95 1.75
CA LEU A 165 -1.25 19.84 2.88
C LEU A 165 -1.58 21.31 2.61
N GLU A 166 -1.63 21.72 1.35
CA GLU A 166 -2.07 23.07 0.99
C GLU A 166 -3.59 23.21 1.04
N GLN A 167 -4.30 22.19 0.56
CA GLN A 167 -5.77 22.22 0.41
C GLN A 167 -6.52 21.80 1.67
N LYS A 168 -5.96 20.86 2.44
CA LYS A 168 -6.57 20.23 3.61
C LYS A 168 -8.07 19.93 3.42
N PRO A 169 -8.43 19.11 2.43
CA PRO A 169 -9.83 18.81 2.15
C PRO A 169 -10.48 18.12 3.34
N ALA A 170 -11.74 18.42 3.59
CA ALA A 170 -12.52 17.80 4.66
C ALA A 170 -13.10 16.43 4.27
N TYR A 171 -13.16 16.13 2.98
CA TYR A 171 -13.72 14.88 2.45
C TYR A 171 -13.21 14.59 1.04
N SER A 172 -13.29 13.32 0.63
CA SER A 172 -13.08 12.91 -0.76
C SER A 172 -14.40 13.01 -1.55
N ALA A 173 -14.29 13.15 -2.87
CA ALA A 173 -15.46 12.93 -3.71
C ALA A 173 -15.98 11.49 -3.52
N PRO A 174 -17.31 11.28 -3.51
CA PRO A 174 -17.88 9.94 -3.39
C PRO A 174 -17.63 9.14 -4.68
N TYR A 175 -17.23 7.88 -4.52
CA TYR A 175 -17.24 6.89 -5.59
C TYR A 175 -18.59 6.18 -5.56
N ILE A 176 -19.29 6.18 -6.69
CA ILE A 176 -20.61 5.54 -6.83
C ILE A 176 -20.46 4.38 -7.81
N HIS A 177 -20.56 3.17 -7.29
CA HIS A 177 -20.55 1.94 -8.06
C HIS A 177 -21.99 1.43 -8.25
N LYS A 178 -22.43 1.32 -9.49
CA LYS A 178 -23.70 0.66 -9.81
C LYS A 178 -23.45 -0.84 -9.96
N THR A 179 -24.26 -1.62 -9.27
CA THR A 179 -24.27 -3.09 -9.35
C THR A 179 -25.63 -3.55 -9.92
N ASP A 180 -25.72 -4.82 -10.28
CA ASP A 180 -26.99 -5.42 -10.75
C ASP A 180 -28.08 -5.45 -9.67
N LYS A 181 -27.69 -5.27 -8.39
CA LYS A 181 -28.58 -5.36 -7.22
C LYS A 181 -28.88 -4.00 -6.57
N GLY A 182 -28.20 -2.93 -7.01
CA GLY A 182 -28.35 -1.60 -6.42
C GLY A 182 -27.15 -0.72 -6.66
N GLN A 183 -26.68 -0.04 -5.62
CA GLN A 183 -25.50 0.81 -5.69
C GLN A 183 -24.65 0.70 -4.42
N ARG A 184 -23.37 0.96 -4.58
CA ARG A 184 -22.44 1.14 -3.47
C ARG A 184 -21.83 2.53 -3.57
N VAL A 185 -21.73 3.22 -2.44
CA VAL A 185 -21.09 4.54 -2.35
C VAL A 185 -19.97 4.44 -1.34
N SER A 186 -18.77 4.84 -1.72
CA SER A 186 -17.63 4.95 -0.81
C SER A 186 -17.03 6.35 -0.85
N PHE A 187 -16.72 6.88 0.30
CA PHE A 187 -16.05 8.18 0.45
C PHE A 187 -15.32 8.25 1.77
N GLN A 188 -14.49 9.28 1.92
CA GLN A 188 -13.72 9.54 3.14
C GLN A 188 -14.04 10.92 3.69
N THR A 189 -14.01 11.06 5.01
CA THR A 189 -13.95 12.37 5.69
C THR A 189 -12.60 12.48 6.40
N TRP A 190 -12.02 13.68 6.42
CA TRP A 190 -10.70 13.94 6.94
C TRP A 190 -10.71 15.08 7.94
N GLU A 191 -10.10 14.87 9.10
CA GLU A 191 -9.92 15.88 10.16
C GLU A 191 -8.42 16.12 10.32
N TRP A 192 -7.96 17.31 9.92
CA TRP A 192 -6.55 17.67 9.90
C TRP A 192 -6.09 18.31 11.21
N ASP A 193 -4.94 17.85 11.71
CA ASP A 193 -4.16 18.47 12.78
C ASP A 193 -2.68 18.57 12.36
N GLY A 194 -2.26 19.77 11.97
CA GLY A 194 -0.91 19.96 11.40
C GLY A 194 -0.71 19.19 10.10
N ASP A 195 0.22 18.24 10.11
CA ASP A 195 0.51 17.28 9.05
C ASP A 195 -0.13 15.89 9.30
N HIS A 196 -0.83 15.73 10.42
CA HIS A 196 -1.62 14.54 10.71
C HIS A 196 -3.06 14.73 10.27
N TYR A 197 -3.72 13.64 9.96
CA TYR A 197 -5.15 13.65 9.78
C TYR A 197 -5.77 12.30 10.13
N LYS A 198 -6.89 12.42 10.85
CA LYS A 198 -7.81 11.32 11.06
C LYS A 198 -8.67 11.18 9.82
N PHE A 199 -8.74 9.97 9.28
CA PHE A 199 -9.65 9.71 8.20
C PHE A 199 -10.67 8.65 8.58
N ILE A 200 -11.88 8.82 8.05
CA ILE A 200 -12.96 7.86 8.22
C ILE A 200 -13.39 7.41 6.82
N GLN A 201 -13.24 6.11 6.56
CA GLN A 201 -13.77 5.47 5.35
C GLN A 201 -15.22 5.08 5.61
N TYR A 202 -16.10 5.54 4.75
CA TYR A 202 -17.50 5.10 4.70
C TYR A 202 -17.72 4.21 3.48
N ILE A 203 -18.41 3.10 3.68
CA ILE A 203 -18.94 2.22 2.64
C ILE A 203 -20.43 2.11 2.89
N ILE A 204 -21.23 2.60 1.95
CA ILE A 204 -22.68 2.47 1.96
C ILE A 204 -23.05 1.47 0.88
N ASP A 205 -23.52 0.32 1.30
CA ASP A 205 -23.94 -0.76 0.42
C ASP A 205 -25.48 -0.80 0.43
N ASP A 206 -26.09 -0.50 -0.69
CA ASP A 206 -27.55 -0.37 -0.84
C ASP A 206 -28.04 -1.37 -1.91
N GLU A 207 -27.66 -2.64 -1.75
CA GLU A 207 -28.06 -3.70 -2.68
C GLU A 207 -29.41 -4.33 -2.30
N GLU A 208 -29.54 -4.94 -1.12
CA GLU A 208 -30.80 -5.55 -0.64
C GLU A 208 -31.37 -4.79 0.55
N THR A 209 -30.50 -4.36 1.43
CA THR A 209 -30.80 -3.48 2.58
C THR A 209 -29.66 -2.52 2.72
N THR A 210 -29.95 -1.25 3.05
CA THR A 210 -28.89 -0.25 3.25
C THR A 210 -28.02 -0.62 4.45
N GLN A 211 -26.76 -0.95 4.19
CA GLN A 211 -25.74 -1.20 5.19
C GLN A 211 -24.71 -0.07 5.14
N ILE A 212 -24.28 0.41 6.29
CA ILE A 212 -23.27 1.46 6.41
C ILE A 212 -22.12 0.92 7.26
N ASP A 213 -20.96 0.77 6.65
CA ASP A 213 -19.72 0.42 7.33
C ASP A 213 -18.86 1.68 7.50
N LYS A 214 -18.23 1.78 8.66
CA LYS A 214 -17.36 2.92 9.03
C LYS A 214 -16.06 2.39 9.62
N PHE A 215 -14.94 2.80 9.02
CA PHE A 215 -13.59 2.46 9.46
C PHE A 215 -12.78 3.72 9.68
N GLU A 216 -12.03 3.78 10.76
CA GLU A 216 -11.32 4.97 11.21
C GLU A 216 -9.84 4.69 11.40
N CYS A 217 -8.98 5.54 10.85
CA CYS A 217 -7.54 5.45 10.99
C CYS A 217 -6.91 6.83 11.01
N GLU A 218 -5.63 6.90 11.35
CA GLU A 218 -4.81 8.11 11.31
C GLU A 218 -3.66 7.95 10.32
N TYR A 219 -3.35 9.04 9.62
CA TYR A 219 -2.22 9.15 8.71
C TYR A 219 -1.40 10.39 9.02
N ARG A 220 -0.12 10.34 8.70
CA ARG A 220 0.73 11.52 8.58
C ARG A 220 0.97 11.83 7.10
N ALA A 221 0.84 13.09 6.74
CA ALA A 221 1.11 13.55 5.39
C ALA A 221 2.62 13.58 5.13
N VAL A 222 3.13 12.58 4.42
CA VAL A 222 4.54 12.42 4.08
C VAL A 222 4.83 13.13 2.77
N ARG A 223 5.61 14.23 2.80
CA ARG A 223 6.02 14.96 1.58
C ARG A 223 7.00 14.14 0.74
N ARG A 224 6.96 14.34 -0.57
CA ARG A 224 7.90 13.71 -1.50
C ARG A 224 9.36 14.00 -1.16
N GLU A 225 9.67 15.25 -0.75
CA GLU A 225 11.02 15.64 -0.35
C GLU A 225 11.50 14.87 0.89
N GLU A 226 10.66 14.73 1.91
CA GLU A 226 10.98 13.97 3.13
C GLU A 226 11.32 12.53 2.79
N LEU A 227 10.45 11.84 2.05
CA LEU A 227 10.67 10.44 1.68
C LEU A 227 11.93 10.27 0.78
N THR A 228 12.16 11.22 -0.14
CA THR A 228 13.38 11.24 -0.97
C THR A 228 14.64 11.30 -0.09
N ASN A 229 14.68 12.24 0.86
CA ASN A 229 15.83 12.41 1.74
C ASN A 229 16.09 11.18 2.62
N LEU A 230 15.02 10.54 3.11
CA LEU A 230 15.13 9.31 3.88
C LEU A 230 15.62 8.12 3.05
N LEU A 231 15.15 7.97 1.81
CA LEU A 231 15.61 6.91 0.91
C LEU A 231 17.09 7.08 0.54
N LEU A 232 17.53 8.29 0.21
CA LEU A 232 18.92 8.60 -0.08
C LEU A 232 19.81 8.36 1.15
N SER A 233 19.44 8.87 2.32
CA SER A 233 20.18 8.67 3.56
C SER A 233 20.16 7.21 4.03
N GLY A 234 19.14 6.45 3.67
CA GLY A 234 19.01 5.02 3.94
C GLY A 234 19.86 4.13 3.05
N GLY A 235 20.52 4.70 2.02
CA GLY A 235 21.48 4.00 1.16
C GLY A 235 21.02 3.77 -0.28
N CYS A 236 19.93 4.41 -0.71
CA CYS A 236 19.59 4.47 -2.13
C CYS A 236 20.51 5.46 -2.85
N SER A 237 20.94 5.10 -4.05
CA SER A 237 21.80 5.92 -4.92
C SER A 237 21.01 6.88 -5.81
N GLU A 238 19.75 6.56 -6.06
CA GLU A 238 18.86 7.31 -6.92
C GLU A 238 17.41 7.22 -6.41
N VAL A 239 16.66 8.32 -6.49
CA VAL A 239 15.24 8.39 -6.16
C VAL A 239 14.52 9.23 -7.22
N ILE A 240 13.55 8.64 -7.89
CA ILE A 240 12.78 9.27 -8.95
C ILE A 240 11.30 9.24 -8.57
N TRP A 241 10.59 10.34 -8.77
CA TRP A 241 9.14 10.41 -8.68
C TRP A 241 8.51 10.41 -10.06
N ARG A 242 7.40 9.70 -10.17
CA ARG A 242 6.51 9.73 -11.34
C ARG A 242 5.14 10.16 -10.89
N LEU A 243 4.61 11.18 -11.52
CA LEU A 243 3.30 11.74 -11.16
C LEU A 243 2.18 11.06 -11.95
N PRO A 244 0.92 11.15 -11.48
CA PRO A 244 -0.22 10.55 -12.16
C PRO A 244 -0.36 10.92 -13.62
N GLU A 245 -0.03 12.17 -13.99
CA GLU A 245 -0.10 12.68 -15.36
C GLU A 245 0.90 11.99 -16.29
N GLU A 246 2.01 11.46 -15.73
CA GLU A 246 3.04 10.76 -16.49
C GLU A 246 2.76 9.27 -16.61
N THR A 247 2.13 8.70 -15.58
CA THR A 247 2.03 7.24 -15.42
C THR A 247 0.63 6.69 -15.68
N GLY A 248 -0.40 7.50 -15.50
CA GLY A 248 -1.78 7.05 -15.41
C GLY A 248 -2.10 6.31 -14.10
N PHE A 249 -1.11 6.07 -13.22
CA PHE A 249 -1.36 5.54 -11.88
C PHE A 249 -1.99 6.64 -11.01
N TYR A 250 -2.95 6.29 -10.16
CA TYR A 250 -3.78 7.27 -9.45
C TYR A 250 -3.08 8.03 -8.31
N GLN A 251 -1.85 7.65 -7.97
CA GLN A 251 -1.02 8.30 -6.95
C GLN A 251 0.38 8.58 -7.48
N PRO A 252 1.10 9.59 -6.94
CA PRO A 252 2.53 9.72 -7.13
C PRO A 252 3.26 8.43 -6.74
N VAL A 253 4.18 8.00 -7.59
CA VAL A 253 4.99 6.80 -7.41
C VAL A 253 6.45 7.18 -7.24
N VAL A 254 7.08 6.69 -6.18
CA VAL A 254 8.54 6.77 -5.97
C VAL A 254 9.20 5.49 -6.42
N ILE A 255 10.32 5.63 -7.13
CA ILE A 255 11.21 4.55 -7.57
C ILE A 255 12.58 4.88 -7.01
N ALA A 256 13.13 3.99 -6.16
CA ALA A 256 14.45 4.18 -5.56
C ALA A 256 15.36 2.99 -5.84
N ARG A 257 16.64 3.25 -6.13
CA ARG A 257 17.67 2.25 -6.45
C ARG A 257 18.70 2.18 -5.33
N LYS A 258 19.06 0.98 -4.90
CA LYS A 258 20.10 0.75 -3.89
C LYS A 258 21.48 0.56 -4.49
#